data_6528134c4499fba4cc0d51a3423f4471
#
_entry.id   6528134c4499fba4cc0d51a3423f4471
#
_cell.length_a   1.000
_cell.length_b   1.000
_cell.length_c   1.000
_cell.angle_alpha   90.00
_cell.angle_beta   90.00
_cell.angle_gamma   90.00
#
_symmetry.space_group_name_H-M   'P 1'
#
loop_
_entity.id
_entity.type
_entity.pdbx_description
1 polymer ?
#
loop_
_entity_poly.entity_id
_entity_poly.type
_entity_poly.pdbx_seq_one_letter_code
_entity_poly.pdbx_strand_id
1 'polypeptide(L)'
;MSTANNARQASQQVDIAIFGGGSAGITLARKLKNVSALVIEPRTPAERDCSWALWADSAQQQEFCAATKGSWQQWRLIDHSTEIIHSSNQYRYTSLSAAD
;
A
#
# COMPACT_ATOMS: atom_id res chain seq x y z
N MET A 1 -32.09 23.16 -3.22
CA MET A 1 -30.77 22.64 -2.83
C MET A 1 -30.36 21.49 -3.74
N SER A 2 -30.10 21.84 -4.97
CA SER A 2 -29.72 20.86 -5.98
C SER A 2 -28.50 20.05 -5.62
N THR A 3 -27.51 20.70 -4.98
CA THR A 3 -26.28 20.01 -4.58
C THR A 3 -26.55 18.86 -3.61
N ALA A 4 -27.41 19.09 -2.61
CA ALA A 4 -27.78 18.04 -1.66
C ALA A 4 -28.51 16.88 -2.34
N ASN A 5 -29.37 17.18 -3.31
CA ASN A 5 -30.09 16.15 -4.06
C ASN A 5 -29.12 15.34 -4.92
N ASN A 6 -28.14 15.99 -5.54
CA ASN A 6 -27.13 15.31 -6.35
C ASN A 6 -26.27 14.39 -5.49
N ALA A 7 -25.90 14.83 -4.30
CA ALA A 7 -25.13 13.99 -3.38
C ALA A 7 -25.91 12.73 -3.00
N ARG A 8 -27.21 12.86 -2.74
CA ARG A 8 -28.06 11.69 -2.43
C ARG A 8 -28.18 10.75 -3.61
N GLN A 9 -28.29 11.30 -4.83
CA GLN A 9 -28.37 10.49 -6.04
C GLN A 9 -27.09 9.71 -6.31
N ALA A 10 -25.94 10.24 -5.85
CA ALA A 10 -24.65 9.58 -6.00
C ALA A 10 -24.35 8.59 -4.87
N SER A 11 -25.28 8.38 -3.95
CA SER A 11 -25.07 7.46 -2.83
C SER A 11 -24.87 6.04 -3.30
N GLN A 12 -23.95 5.36 -2.64
CA GLN A 12 -23.70 3.94 -2.84
C GLN A 12 -23.89 3.20 -1.54
N GLN A 13 -24.35 1.96 -1.65
CA GLN A 13 -24.50 1.08 -0.51
C GLN A 13 -23.47 -0.05 -0.64
N VAL A 14 -22.61 -0.18 0.35
CA VAL A 14 -21.56 -1.21 0.39
C VAL A 14 -21.52 -1.81 1.79
N ASP A 15 -20.97 -3.00 1.89
CA ASP A 15 -20.80 -3.65 3.18
C ASP A 15 -19.73 -2.96 4.02
N ILE A 16 -18.65 -2.54 3.39
CA ILE A 16 -17.49 -1.93 4.06
C ILE A 16 -17.02 -0.72 3.27
N ALA A 17 -16.85 0.41 3.95
CA ALA A 17 -16.21 1.60 3.38
C ALA A 17 -14.85 1.76 4.00
N ILE A 18 -13.81 1.89 3.18
CA ILE A 18 -12.44 2.06 3.61
C ILE A 18 -12.02 3.48 3.27
N PHE A 19 -11.72 4.29 4.28
CA PHE A 19 -11.28 5.66 4.08
C PHE A 19 -9.76 5.68 4.04
N GLY A 20 -9.22 6.01 2.87
CA GLY A 20 -7.80 6.07 2.61
C GLY A 20 -7.31 4.94 1.73
N GLY A 21 -6.66 5.31 0.62
CA GLY A 21 -6.07 4.38 -0.34
C GLY A 21 -4.57 4.19 -0.14
N GLY A 22 -4.09 4.26 1.10
CA GLY A 22 -2.72 3.94 1.45
C GLY A 22 -2.48 2.44 1.49
N SER A 23 -1.29 2.02 1.95
CA SER A 23 -0.91 0.61 1.93
C SER A 23 -1.85 -0.26 2.75
N ALA A 24 -2.29 0.22 3.91
CA ALA A 24 -3.18 -0.55 4.78
C ALA A 24 -4.57 -0.70 4.15
N GLY A 25 -5.15 0.38 3.63
CA GLY A 25 -6.48 0.36 3.04
C GLY A 25 -6.55 -0.49 1.79
N ILE A 26 -5.58 -0.34 0.91
CA ILE A 26 -5.52 -1.12 -0.33
C ILE A 26 -5.28 -2.61 -0.03
N THR A 27 -4.39 -2.92 0.92
CA THR A 27 -4.13 -4.31 1.30
C THR A 27 -5.39 -4.96 1.87
N LEU A 28 -6.11 -4.25 2.74
CA LEU A 28 -7.37 -4.75 3.28
C LEU A 28 -8.37 -4.99 2.16
N ALA A 29 -8.56 -4.03 1.26
CA ALA A 29 -9.51 -4.17 0.15
C ALA A 29 -9.22 -5.40 -0.71
N ARG A 30 -7.94 -5.67 -0.98
CA ARG A 30 -7.52 -6.81 -1.79
C ARG A 30 -7.77 -8.15 -1.11
N LYS A 31 -7.77 -8.18 0.21
CA LYS A 31 -7.92 -9.42 0.98
C LYS A 31 -9.37 -9.72 1.38
N LEU A 32 -10.25 -8.76 1.24
CA LEU A 32 -11.67 -8.98 1.53
C LEU A 32 -12.31 -9.84 0.43
N LYS A 33 -13.12 -10.80 0.85
CA LYS A 33 -13.83 -11.72 -0.04
C LYS A 33 -15.28 -11.82 0.38
N ASN A 34 -16.17 -11.97 -0.61
CA ASN A 34 -17.59 -12.18 -0.40
C ASN A 34 -18.28 -10.99 0.30
N VAL A 35 -17.67 -9.82 0.26
CA VAL A 35 -18.26 -8.58 0.75
C VAL A 35 -18.01 -7.49 -0.28
N SER A 36 -18.93 -6.53 -0.36
CA SER A 36 -18.69 -5.36 -1.19
C SER A 36 -17.90 -4.34 -0.40
N ALA A 37 -16.87 -3.78 -1.01
CA ALA A 37 -16.00 -2.81 -0.36
C ALA A 37 -15.80 -1.62 -1.29
N LEU A 38 -15.76 -0.43 -0.70
CA LEU A 38 -15.46 0.81 -1.39
C LEU A 38 -14.26 1.47 -0.73
N VAL A 39 -13.25 1.79 -1.52
CA VAL A 39 -12.11 2.55 -1.03
C VAL A 39 -12.31 4.01 -1.42
N ILE A 40 -12.28 4.88 -0.44
CA ILE A 40 -12.46 6.32 -0.64
C ILE A 40 -11.10 6.99 -0.48
N GLU A 41 -10.56 7.48 -1.57
CA GLU A 41 -9.25 8.13 -1.60
C GLU A 41 -9.38 9.49 -2.30
N PRO A 42 -9.26 10.60 -1.57
CA PRO A 42 -9.44 11.92 -2.17
C PRO A 42 -8.26 12.38 -3.03
N ARG A 43 -7.08 11.75 -2.86
CA ARG A 43 -5.89 12.17 -3.61
C ARG A 43 -5.92 11.58 -5.01
N THR A 44 -5.42 12.35 -5.98
CA THR A 44 -5.23 11.86 -7.34
C THR A 44 -4.10 10.82 -7.38
N PRO A 45 -4.00 10.01 -8.46
CA PRO A 45 -2.87 9.09 -8.60
C PRO A 45 -1.52 9.79 -8.52
N ALA A 46 -1.39 11.00 -9.06
CA ALA A 46 -0.15 11.77 -8.99
C ALA A 46 0.17 12.16 -7.54
N GLU A 47 -0.84 12.54 -6.76
CA GLU A 47 -0.64 12.89 -5.35
C GLU A 47 -0.28 11.68 -4.50
N ARG A 48 -0.66 10.48 -4.92
CA ARG A 48 -0.34 9.23 -4.24
C ARG A 48 0.94 8.58 -4.75
N ASP A 49 1.63 9.23 -5.68
CA ASP A 49 2.85 8.66 -6.25
C ASP A 49 3.99 8.76 -5.25
N CYS A 50 4.08 7.75 -4.42
CA CYS A 50 5.10 7.61 -3.39
C CYS A 50 5.61 6.17 -3.37
N SER A 51 6.63 5.94 -2.59
CA SER A 51 7.16 4.60 -2.38
C SER A 51 6.69 4.06 -1.05
N TRP A 52 6.30 2.81 -1.03
CA TRP A 52 6.09 2.05 0.20
C TRP A 52 7.26 1.08 0.37
N ALA A 53 7.58 0.75 1.60
CA ALA A 53 8.66 -0.18 1.88
C ALA A 53 8.27 -1.12 3.01
N LEU A 54 8.74 -2.36 2.91
CA LEU A 54 8.50 -3.37 3.93
C LEU A 54 9.61 -4.41 3.92
N TRP A 55 9.70 -5.13 5.03
CA TRP A 55 10.53 -6.33 5.13
C TRP A 55 9.67 -7.51 4.67
N ALA A 56 9.85 -7.92 3.42
CA ALA A 56 8.98 -8.89 2.79
C ALA A 56 9.53 -10.31 2.92
N ASP A 57 8.70 -11.24 3.41
CA ASP A 57 9.02 -12.66 3.34
C ASP A 57 8.78 -13.17 1.92
N SER A 58 9.03 -14.46 1.67
CA SER A 58 8.93 -15.00 0.32
C SER A 58 7.52 -14.91 -0.25
N ALA A 59 6.50 -15.09 0.55
CA ALA A 59 5.11 -14.97 0.10
C ALA A 59 4.78 -13.53 -0.28
N GLN A 60 5.21 -12.56 0.53
CA GLN A 60 4.99 -11.14 0.26
C GLN A 60 5.80 -10.68 -0.96
N GLN A 61 7.02 -11.18 -1.14
CA GLN A 61 7.82 -10.87 -2.33
C GLN A 61 7.08 -11.29 -3.59
N GLN A 62 6.46 -12.45 -3.57
CA GLN A 62 5.68 -12.94 -4.70
C GLN A 62 4.39 -12.15 -4.88
N GLU A 63 3.69 -11.85 -3.80
CA GLU A 63 2.45 -11.08 -3.82
C GLU A 63 2.64 -9.70 -4.44
N PHE A 64 3.75 -9.03 -4.12
CA PHE A 64 3.99 -7.65 -4.52
C PHE A 64 4.98 -7.52 -5.67
N CYS A 65 5.34 -8.59 -6.36
CA CYS A 65 6.40 -8.56 -7.35
C CYS A 65 6.14 -7.55 -8.48
N ALA A 66 4.89 -7.39 -8.90
CA ALA A 66 4.56 -6.47 -9.99
C ALA A 66 4.77 -5.00 -9.61
N ALA A 67 4.63 -4.66 -8.33
CA ALA A 67 4.78 -3.30 -7.83
C ALA A 67 6.20 -3.02 -7.31
N THR A 68 7.07 -4.01 -7.28
CA THR A 68 8.40 -3.89 -6.68
C THR A 68 9.29 -3.01 -7.53
N LYS A 69 9.85 -1.97 -6.92
CA LYS A 69 10.86 -1.09 -7.54
C LYS A 69 12.27 -1.56 -7.24
N GLY A 70 12.49 -2.16 -6.09
CA GLY A 70 13.78 -2.67 -5.67
C GLY A 70 13.63 -3.60 -4.50
N SER A 71 14.57 -4.52 -4.35
CA SER A 71 14.53 -5.52 -3.30
C SER A 71 15.96 -5.91 -2.92
N TRP A 72 16.25 -5.89 -1.62
CA TRP A 72 17.61 -6.10 -1.14
C TRP A 72 17.63 -7.10 0.00
N GLN A 73 18.61 -7.99 -0.03
CA GLN A 73 18.83 -8.97 1.02
C GLN A 73 19.74 -8.43 2.11
N GLN A 74 20.52 -7.41 1.79
CA GLN A 74 21.44 -6.77 2.73
C GLN A 74 21.14 -5.28 2.83
N TRP A 75 21.38 -4.74 4.01
CA TRP A 75 21.24 -3.30 4.24
C TRP A 75 22.29 -2.85 5.23
N ARG A 76 22.60 -1.58 5.17
CA ARG A 76 23.64 -0.95 5.96
C ARG A 76 23.03 0.11 6.86
N LEU A 77 23.38 0.05 8.13
CA LEU A 77 23.02 1.06 9.10
C LEU A 77 24.28 1.86 9.44
N ILE A 78 24.21 3.16 9.22
CA ILE A 78 25.35 4.05 9.40
C ILE A 78 24.97 5.16 10.35
N ASP A 79 25.80 5.38 11.38
CA ASP A 79 25.79 6.62 12.13
C ASP A 79 27.18 7.25 12.04
N HIS A 80 27.42 8.36 12.77
CA HIS A 80 28.67 9.12 12.64
C HIS A 80 29.89 8.35 13.10
N SER A 81 29.75 7.26 13.83
CA SER A 81 30.89 6.50 14.39
C SER A 81 30.84 5.01 14.07
N THR A 82 29.76 4.50 13.52
CA THR A 82 29.56 3.06 13.37
C THR A 82 28.87 2.75 12.06
N GLU A 83 29.26 1.62 11.47
CA GLU A 83 28.60 1.06 10.30
C GLU A 83 28.34 -0.42 10.58
N ILE A 84 27.08 -0.85 10.37
CA ILE A 84 26.67 -2.23 10.57
C ILE A 84 25.97 -2.71 9.30
N ILE A 85 26.38 -3.89 8.84
CA ILE A 85 25.74 -4.53 7.68
C ILE A 85 24.94 -5.71 8.19
N HIS A 86 23.66 -5.72 7.83
CA HIS A 86 22.75 -6.81 8.14
C HIS A 86 22.33 -7.51 6.86
N SER A 87 22.09 -8.82 6.97
CA SER A 87 21.50 -9.60 5.89
C SER A 87 20.49 -10.58 6.47
N SER A 88 19.57 -11.05 5.62
CA SER A 88 18.57 -12.01 6.04
C SER A 88 18.30 -12.99 4.91
N ASN A 89 18.13 -14.26 5.27
CA ASN A 89 17.68 -15.29 4.35
C ASN A 89 16.15 -15.40 4.31
N GLN A 90 15.46 -14.72 5.24
CA GLN A 90 14.02 -14.82 5.39
C GLN A 90 13.31 -13.60 4.81
N TYR A 91 13.88 -12.42 4.96
CA TYR A 91 13.25 -11.17 4.56
C TYR A 91 14.14 -10.40 3.59
N ARG A 92 13.47 -9.67 2.69
CA ARG A 92 14.14 -8.69 1.84
C ARG A 92 13.51 -7.33 2.08
N TYR A 93 14.35 -6.31 2.22
CA TYR A 93 13.84 -4.94 2.24
C TYR A 93 13.35 -4.60 0.84
N THR A 94 12.07 -4.32 0.71
CA THR A 94 11.42 -4.21 -0.59
C THR A 94 10.75 -2.87 -0.71
N SER A 95 11.02 -2.17 -1.80
CA SER A 95 10.40 -0.89 -2.11
C SER A 95 9.37 -1.08 -3.20
N LEU A 96 8.19 -0.54 -3.00
CA LEU A 96 7.04 -0.69 -3.88
C LEU A 96 6.62 0.65 -4.43
N SER A 97 6.05 0.64 -5.63
CA SER A 97 5.37 1.80 -6.18
C SER A 97 3.93 1.83 -5.69
N ALA A 98 3.53 2.92 -5.05
CA ALA A 98 2.17 3.07 -4.56
C ALA A 98 1.15 3.24 -5.70
N ALA A 99 1.60 3.66 -6.88
CA ALA A 99 0.74 3.88 -8.03
C ALA A 99 0.40 2.60 -8.78
N ASP A 100 1.13 1.52 -8.53
CA ASP A 100 0.95 0.24 -9.25
C ASP A 100 0.09 -0.78 -8.54
#